data_6d09ee3cfbac5f220fc0b3d18bfbdc59
#
_entry.id   6d09ee3cfbac5f220fc0b3d18bfbdc59
#
_cell.length_a   1.000
_cell.length_b   1.000
_cell.length_c   1.000
_cell.angle_alpha   90.00
_cell.angle_beta   90.00
_cell.angle_gamma   90.00
#
_symmetry.space_group_name_H-M   'P 1'
#
loop_
_entity.id
_entity.type
_entity.pdbx_description
1 polymer ?
#
loop_
_entity_poly.entity_id
_entity_poly.type
_entity_poly.pdbx_seq_one_letter_code
_entity_poly.pdbx_strand_id
1 'polypeptide(L)'
;MYLKKTPNLNGRIRLSIVDTYYDKAKKCSRQKTVESIGWLDELEKKYDDPIAHFQKRVEPLKAEKAARQAPIHFTFYDSDRLCLGDKLRKNFGYAALSQIYHELGLHTFLTNRQRRSKEQYDANTIMKMLVYSRLLFPASKKSSYDDREHFFEKTDYSLDDVYRCLSFLDKHKENLQIWLNDHIKENYGRDTSLIYYDVTNYYFETDEQTDFLRKGVSKEHRPNPIVQMGLFMDNQGIPITYELFPGN
;
A
#
# COMPACT_ATOMS: atom_id res chain seq x y z
N MET A 1 17.10 -3.95 -13.09
CA MET A 1 17.41 -2.74 -12.27
C MET A 1 18.91 -2.47 -12.28
N TYR A 2 19.33 -1.21 -12.24
CA TYR A 2 20.74 -0.81 -12.14
C TYR A 2 20.85 0.62 -11.60
N LEU A 3 22.05 0.97 -11.12
CA LEU A 3 22.38 2.31 -10.69
C LEU A 3 22.67 3.18 -11.91
N LYS A 4 21.87 4.24 -12.12
CA LYS A 4 22.02 5.19 -13.22
C LYS A 4 22.68 6.47 -12.75
N LYS A 5 23.69 6.92 -13.50
CA LYS A 5 24.33 8.21 -13.34
C LYS A 5 23.77 9.16 -14.39
N THR A 6 23.14 10.24 -13.98
CA THR A 6 22.56 11.22 -14.92
C THR A 6 23.25 12.56 -14.70
N PRO A 7 24.05 13.02 -15.68
CA PRO A 7 24.66 14.35 -15.61
C PRO A 7 23.59 15.44 -15.84
N ASN A 8 23.68 16.52 -15.10
CA ASN A 8 22.89 17.72 -15.30
C ASN A 8 23.67 18.75 -16.14
N LEU A 9 22.98 19.79 -16.65
CA LEU A 9 23.57 20.90 -17.39
C LEU A 9 24.72 21.61 -16.64
N ASN A 10 24.69 21.59 -15.34
CA ASN A 10 25.72 22.20 -14.47
C ASN A 10 26.89 21.23 -14.13
N GLY A 11 27.02 20.10 -14.84
CA GLY A 11 28.08 19.11 -14.58
C GLY A 11 27.89 18.24 -13.34
N ARG A 12 26.88 18.49 -12.50
CA ARG A 12 26.59 17.63 -11.34
C ARG A 12 25.98 16.31 -11.79
N ILE A 13 26.34 15.23 -11.11
CA ILE A 13 25.85 13.87 -11.40
C ILE A 13 24.80 13.49 -10.38
N ARG A 14 23.60 13.12 -10.86
CA ARG A 14 22.54 12.56 -10.02
C ARG A 14 22.57 11.03 -10.08
N LEU A 15 22.50 10.40 -8.91
CA LEU A 15 22.37 8.96 -8.78
C LEU A 15 20.90 8.57 -8.62
N SER A 16 20.48 7.54 -9.36
CA SER A 16 19.14 6.95 -9.24
C SER A 16 19.19 5.45 -9.54
N ILE A 17 18.35 4.68 -8.88
CA ILE A 17 18.10 3.28 -9.24
C ILE A 17 16.96 3.27 -10.23
N VAL A 18 17.21 2.68 -11.41
CA VAL A 18 16.23 2.58 -12.48
C VAL A 18 15.96 1.12 -12.84
N ASP A 19 14.73 0.85 -13.22
CA ASP A 19 14.31 -0.42 -13.79
C ASP A 19 14.01 -0.26 -15.28
N THR A 20 14.34 -1.29 -16.06
CA THR A 20 14.03 -1.33 -17.49
C THR A 20 12.87 -2.29 -17.70
N TYR A 21 11.86 -1.86 -18.43
CA TYR A 21 10.71 -2.66 -18.82
C TYR A 21 10.40 -2.47 -20.31
N TYR A 22 9.77 -3.46 -20.91
CA TYR A 22 9.32 -3.38 -22.29
C TYR A 22 7.89 -2.84 -22.35
N ASP A 23 7.71 -1.68 -22.96
CA ASP A 23 6.40 -1.07 -23.22
C ASP A 23 5.79 -1.72 -24.47
N LYS A 24 4.81 -2.59 -24.27
CA LYS A 24 4.13 -3.32 -25.35
C LYS A 24 3.36 -2.39 -26.30
N ALA A 25 2.80 -1.29 -25.79
CA ALA A 25 2.03 -0.35 -26.58
C ALA A 25 2.93 0.47 -27.52
N LYS A 26 4.11 0.84 -27.05
CA LYS A 26 5.09 1.64 -27.81
C LYS A 26 6.19 0.81 -28.44
N LYS A 27 6.16 -0.52 -28.24
CA LYS A 27 7.12 -1.50 -28.79
C LYS A 27 8.59 -1.11 -28.55
N CYS A 28 8.88 -0.52 -27.39
CA CYS A 28 10.23 -0.09 -27.03
C CYS A 28 10.57 -0.35 -25.57
N SER A 29 11.86 -0.47 -25.26
CA SER A 29 12.33 -0.55 -23.88
C SER A 29 12.30 0.83 -23.23
N ARG A 30 11.70 0.93 -22.05
CA ARG A 30 11.61 2.14 -21.25
C ARG A 30 12.28 1.97 -19.90
N GLN A 31 12.67 3.10 -19.31
CA GLN A 31 13.25 3.15 -17.98
C GLN A 31 12.26 3.80 -17.03
N LYS A 32 12.07 3.19 -15.86
CA LYS A 32 11.31 3.74 -14.74
C LYS A 32 12.27 3.95 -13.57
N THR A 33 12.26 5.15 -13.00
CA THR A 33 13.02 5.42 -11.77
C THR A 33 12.33 4.74 -10.60
N VAL A 34 13.06 3.83 -9.95
CA VAL A 34 12.60 3.11 -8.75
C VAL A 34 12.89 3.93 -7.51
N GLU A 35 14.10 4.51 -7.46
CA GLU A 35 14.54 5.33 -6.33
C GLU A 35 15.45 6.46 -6.82
N SER A 36 15.20 7.69 -6.37
CA SER A 36 16.09 8.81 -6.58
C SER A 36 16.96 8.98 -5.33
N ILE A 37 18.26 8.74 -5.48
CA ILE A 37 19.20 8.73 -4.35
C ILE A 37 19.64 10.14 -3.98
N GLY A 38 20.11 10.93 -4.96
CA GLY A 38 20.58 12.30 -4.73
C GLY A 38 21.74 12.69 -5.62
N TRP A 39 22.40 13.80 -5.25
CA TRP A 39 23.56 14.29 -5.97
C TRP A 39 24.85 13.63 -5.49
N LEU A 40 25.72 13.23 -6.41
CA LEU A 40 26.94 12.51 -6.11
C LEU A 40 27.88 13.29 -5.18
N ASP A 41 28.03 14.59 -5.43
CA ASP A 41 28.86 15.51 -4.62
C ASP A 41 28.37 15.67 -3.16
N GLU A 42 27.07 15.50 -2.90
CA GLU A 42 26.50 15.50 -1.56
C GLU A 42 26.65 14.13 -0.87
N LEU A 43 26.64 13.08 -1.66
CA LEU A 43 26.79 11.70 -1.17
C LEU A 43 28.24 11.36 -0.85
N GLU A 44 29.21 11.91 -1.57
CA GLU A 44 30.65 11.79 -1.29
C GLU A 44 31.06 12.37 0.07
N LYS A 45 30.25 13.31 0.60
CA LYS A 45 30.44 13.82 1.96
C LYS A 45 29.98 12.86 3.05
N LYS A 46 29.19 11.85 2.70
CA LYS A 46 28.54 10.92 3.64
C LYS A 46 29.04 9.50 3.53
N TYR A 47 29.60 9.12 2.40
CA TYR A 47 30.04 7.77 2.08
C TYR A 47 31.41 7.84 1.40
N ASP A 48 32.33 6.97 1.77
CA ASP A 48 33.66 6.90 1.15
C ASP A 48 33.59 6.51 -0.34
N ASP A 49 32.69 5.59 -0.69
CA ASP A 49 32.34 5.24 -2.08
C ASP A 49 30.82 5.10 -2.22
N PRO A 50 30.12 6.20 -2.55
CA PRO A 50 28.68 6.18 -2.74
C PRO A 50 28.24 5.23 -3.87
N ILE A 51 29.05 5.09 -4.91
CA ILE A 51 28.69 4.26 -6.08
C ILE A 51 28.67 2.80 -5.65
N ALA A 52 29.74 2.31 -5.04
CA ALA A 52 29.81 0.94 -4.56
C ALA A 52 28.76 0.65 -3.48
N HIS A 53 28.51 1.61 -2.60
CA HIS A 53 27.48 1.48 -1.57
C HIS A 53 26.08 1.26 -2.18
N PHE A 54 25.66 2.11 -3.09
CA PHE A 54 24.33 2.00 -3.72
C PHE A 54 24.25 0.90 -4.78
N GLN A 55 25.37 0.48 -5.35
CA GLN A 55 25.41 -0.66 -6.26
C GLN A 55 25.12 -1.98 -5.52
N LYS A 56 25.66 -2.16 -4.30
CA LYS A 56 25.32 -3.29 -3.42
C LYS A 56 23.83 -3.31 -3.06
N ARG A 57 23.17 -2.16 -2.99
CA ARG A 57 21.75 -2.04 -2.70
C ARG A 57 20.84 -2.45 -3.87
N VAL A 58 21.36 -2.45 -5.11
CA VAL A 58 20.61 -2.88 -6.29
C VAL A 58 20.33 -4.38 -6.27
N GLU A 59 21.27 -5.20 -5.76
CA GLU A 59 21.15 -6.67 -5.78
C GLU A 59 19.94 -7.18 -4.97
N PRO A 60 19.70 -6.76 -3.71
CA PRO A 60 18.50 -7.18 -2.99
C PRO A 60 17.21 -6.72 -3.67
N LEU A 61 17.19 -5.55 -4.33
CA LEU A 61 16.02 -5.09 -5.08
C LEU A 61 15.75 -5.93 -6.33
N LYS A 62 16.81 -6.41 -7.00
CA LYS A 62 16.67 -7.37 -8.10
C LYS A 62 16.15 -8.70 -7.63
N ALA A 63 16.68 -9.21 -6.50
CA ALA A 63 16.24 -10.49 -5.92
C ALA A 63 14.77 -10.40 -5.49
N GLU A 64 14.35 -9.31 -4.89
CA GLU A 64 12.95 -9.05 -4.52
C GLU A 64 12.03 -9.01 -5.75
N LYS A 65 12.46 -8.34 -6.82
CA LYS A 65 11.71 -8.32 -8.09
C LYS A 65 11.60 -9.72 -8.69
N ALA A 66 12.69 -10.49 -8.71
CA ALA A 66 12.70 -11.85 -9.22
C ALA A 66 11.79 -12.78 -8.39
N ALA A 67 11.81 -12.64 -7.05
CA ALA A 67 10.93 -13.39 -6.16
C ALA A 67 9.45 -13.09 -6.40
N ARG A 68 9.10 -11.82 -6.72
CA ARG A 68 7.72 -11.42 -7.07
C ARG A 68 7.25 -11.97 -8.42
N GLN A 69 8.17 -12.25 -9.33
CA GLN A 69 7.88 -12.81 -10.65
C GLN A 69 8.02 -14.34 -10.70
N ALA A 70 8.52 -14.95 -9.61
CA ALA A 70 8.65 -16.39 -9.53
C ALA A 70 7.26 -17.06 -9.52
N PRO A 71 7.07 -18.16 -10.29
CA PRO A 71 5.83 -18.89 -10.23
C PRO A 71 5.62 -19.47 -8.84
N ILE A 72 4.35 -19.52 -8.41
CA ILE A 72 3.98 -20.17 -7.17
C ILE A 72 3.88 -21.67 -7.45
N HIS A 73 4.71 -22.45 -6.76
CA HIS A 73 4.70 -23.91 -6.85
C HIS A 73 3.98 -24.50 -5.66
N PHE A 74 3.05 -25.43 -5.91
CA PHE A 74 2.41 -26.25 -4.91
C PHE A 74 2.83 -27.69 -5.09
N THR A 75 3.21 -28.31 -4.00
CA THR A 75 3.50 -29.75 -3.97
C THR A 75 2.39 -30.43 -3.15
N PHE A 76 1.74 -31.42 -3.75
CA PHE A 76 0.76 -32.26 -3.08
C PHE A 76 1.32 -33.69 -3.05
N TYR A 77 1.18 -34.35 -1.92
CA TYR A 77 1.55 -35.74 -1.74
C TYR A 77 0.29 -36.57 -1.65
N ASP A 78 0.31 -37.80 -2.18
CA ASP A 78 -0.80 -38.76 -2.05
C ASP A 78 -1.15 -39.11 -0.58
N SER A 79 -0.19 -38.87 0.32
CA SER A 79 -0.35 -39.05 1.75
C SER A 79 -1.02 -37.87 2.45
N ASP A 80 -1.17 -36.74 1.78
CA ASP A 80 -1.75 -35.52 2.36
C ASP A 80 -3.23 -35.78 2.69
N ARG A 81 -3.59 -35.60 3.95
CA ARG A 81 -4.95 -35.73 4.44
C ARG A 81 -5.45 -34.40 4.97
N LEU A 82 -6.68 -34.04 4.63
CA LEU A 82 -7.36 -32.92 5.22
C LEU A 82 -7.77 -33.23 6.65
N CYS A 83 -7.24 -32.54 7.63
CA CYS A 83 -7.63 -32.64 9.02
C CYS A 83 -8.72 -31.62 9.36
N LEU A 84 -9.53 -31.94 10.36
CA LEU A 84 -10.53 -30.99 10.85
C LEU A 84 -9.81 -29.78 11.45
N GLY A 85 -10.09 -28.58 10.91
CA GLY A 85 -9.45 -27.33 11.32
C GLY A 85 -8.32 -26.84 10.42
N ASP A 86 -7.91 -27.62 9.41
CA ASP A 86 -6.90 -27.19 8.45
C ASP A 86 -7.39 -25.99 7.63
N LYS A 87 -6.61 -24.90 7.63
CA LYS A 87 -6.87 -23.69 6.83
C LYS A 87 -6.24 -23.78 5.44
N LEU A 88 -6.45 -24.89 4.75
CA LEU A 88 -5.88 -25.17 3.43
C LEU A 88 -6.57 -24.41 2.29
N ARG A 89 -7.73 -23.82 2.55
CA ARG A 89 -8.44 -23.01 1.54
C ARG A 89 -7.66 -21.75 1.24
N LYS A 90 -7.28 -21.59 -0.02
CA LYS A 90 -6.66 -20.34 -0.53
C LYS A 90 -7.63 -19.64 -1.48
N ASN A 91 -7.65 -18.33 -1.42
CA ASN A 91 -8.46 -17.49 -2.31
C ASN A 91 -7.57 -16.89 -3.40
N PHE A 92 -7.81 -17.27 -4.65
CA PHE A 92 -7.11 -16.74 -5.82
C PHE A 92 -7.68 -15.40 -6.31
N GLY A 93 -8.89 -15.02 -5.86
CA GLY A 93 -9.55 -13.77 -6.29
C GLY A 93 -8.74 -12.52 -5.97
N TYR A 94 -7.86 -12.58 -4.97
CA TYR A 94 -6.99 -11.46 -4.65
C TYR A 94 -5.94 -11.13 -5.73
N ALA A 95 -5.68 -12.03 -6.69
CA ALA A 95 -4.70 -11.78 -7.75
C ALA A 95 -5.07 -10.54 -8.59
N ALA A 96 -6.36 -10.35 -8.90
CA ALA A 96 -6.83 -9.16 -9.59
C ALA A 96 -6.66 -7.89 -8.72
N LEU A 97 -6.98 -7.99 -7.43
CA LEU A 97 -6.77 -6.89 -6.48
C LEU A 97 -5.29 -6.57 -6.31
N SER A 98 -4.43 -7.59 -6.32
CA SER A 98 -2.98 -7.43 -6.23
C SER A 98 -2.43 -6.68 -7.45
N GLN A 99 -2.97 -6.91 -8.64
CA GLN A 99 -2.58 -6.16 -9.82
C GLN A 99 -2.88 -4.66 -9.63
N ILE A 100 -4.11 -4.31 -9.27
CA ILE A 100 -4.51 -2.91 -9.03
C ILE A 100 -3.67 -2.29 -7.91
N TYR A 101 -3.46 -3.02 -6.81
CA TYR A 101 -2.62 -2.58 -5.69
C TYR A 101 -1.21 -2.19 -6.14
N HIS A 102 -0.63 -2.94 -7.08
CA HIS A 102 0.69 -2.65 -7.63
C HIS A 102 0.66 -1.52 -8.68
N GLU A 103 -0.37 -1.43 -9.49
CA GLU A 103 -0.59 -0.32 -10.44
C GLU A 103 -0.72 1.02 -9.72
N LEU A 104 -1.41 1.05 -8.57
CA LEU A 104 -1.50 2.21 -7.70
C LEU A 104 -0.20 2.50 -6.91
N GLY A 105 0.82 1.66 -7.05
CA GLY A 105 2.13 1.86 -6.43
C GLY A 105 2.14 1.79 -4.90
N LEU A 106 1.11 1.22 -4.27
CA LEU A 106 0.95 1.14 -2.82
C LEU A 106 2.13 0.45 -2.13
N HIS A 107 2.64 -0.63 -2.73
CA HIS A 107 3.82 -1.34 -2.24
C HIS A 107 5.07 -0.44 -2.20
N THR A 108 5.25 0.41 -3.21
CA THR A 108 6.38 1.34 -3.28
C THR A 108 6.25 2.44 -2.23
N PHE A 109 5.05 3.01 -2.09
CA PHE A 109 4.75 4.01 -1.08
C PHE A 109 5.08 3.51 0.32
N LEU A 110 4.51 2.37 0.72
CA LEU A 110 4.67 1.82 2.07
C LEU A 110 6.11 1.43 2.36
N THR A 111 6.78 0.76 1.44
CA THR A 111 8.19 0.38 1.59
C THR A 111 9.08 1.61 1.78
N ASN A 112 8.86 2.68 1.02
CA ASN A 112 9.65 3.91 1.13
C ASN A 112 9.40 4.65 2.45
N ARG A 113 8.16 4.67 2.95
CA ARG A 113 7.84 5.28 4.24
C ARG A 113 8.39 4.46 5.40
N GLN A 114 8.28 3.14 5.34
CA GLN A 114 8.76 2.25 6.38
C GLN A 114 10.27 2.28 6.54
N ARG A 115 11.05 2.43 5.48
CA ARG A 115 12.52 2.58 5.55
C ARG A 115 13.00 3.68 6.49
N ARG A 116 12.15 4.67 6.76
CA ARG A 116 12.43 5.80 7.66
C ARG A 116 11.79 5.64 9.04
N SER A 117 11.16 4.51 9.30
CA SER A 117 10.53 4.19 10.58
C SER A 117 11.38 3.18 11.36
N LYS A 118 11.06 3.01 12.65
CA LYS A 118 11.65 2.00 13.53
C LYS A 118 10.88 0.68 13.52
N GLU A 119 9.79 0.61 12.76
CA GLU A 119 8.91 -0.55 12.71
C GLU A 119 9.59 -1.71 11.99
N GLN A 120 9.55 -2.90 12.59
CA GLN A 120 10.21 -4.10 12.06
C GLN A 120 9.28 -5.00 11.24
N TYR A 121 7.96 -4.89 11.44
CA TYR A 121 6.98 -5.62 10.63
C TYR A 121 6.93 -5.07 9.19
N ASP A 122 6.46 -5.88 8.25
CA ASP A 122 6.24 -5.43 6.86
C ASP A 122 4.86 -4.77 6.72
N ALA A 123 4.83 -3.42 6.74
CA ALA A 123 3.60 -2.64 6.59
C ALA A 123 2.90 -2.90 5.25
N ASN A 124 3.64 -3.20 4.19
CA ASN A 124 3.06 -3.53 2.89
C ASN A 124 2.29 -4.85 2.93
N THR A 125 2.83 -5.88 3.57
CA THR A 125 2.16 -7.18 3.71
C THR A 125 0.90 -7.07 4.58
N ILE A 126 0.96 -6.30 5.68
CA ILE A 126 -0.20 -6.05 6.53
C ILE A 126 -1.28 -5.26 5.77
N MET A 127 -0.90 -4.22 5.02
CA MET A 127 -1.85 -3.45 4.22
C MET A 127 -2.54 -4.30 3.15
N LYS A 128 -1.82 -5.17 2.47
CA LYS A 128 -2.39 -6.13 1.53
C LYS A 128 -3.45 -7.01 2.21
N MET A 129 -3.12 -7.61 3.35
CA MET A 129 -4.06 -8.41 4.13
C MET A 129 -5.32 -7.62 4.48
N LEU A 130 -5.16 -6.39 5.00
CA LEU A 130 -6.29 -5.54 5.37
C LEU A 130 -7.18 -5.18 4.17
N VAL A 131 -6.59 -4.82 3.03
CA VAL A 131 -7.32 -4.46 1.81
C VAL A 131 -8.02 -5.67 1.20
N TYR A 132 -7.30 -6.78 1.02
CA TYR A 132 -7.87 -7.97 0.39
C TYR A 132 -8.96 -8.59 1.23
N SER A 133 -8.75 -8.71 2.55
CA SER A 133 -9.79 -9.20 3.46
C SER A 133 -11.02 -8.29 3.45
N ARG A 134 -10.83 -6.98 3.43
CA ARG A 134 -11.96 -6.03 3.43
C ARG A 134 -12.82 -6.16 2.19
N LEU A 135 -12.23 -6.44 1.04
CA LEU A 135 -12.94 -6.56 -0.24
C LEU A 135 -13.53 -7.96 -0.47
N LEU A 136 -12.82 -9.01 -0.04
CA LEU A 136 -13.21 -10.40 -0.34
C LEU A 136 -13.99 -11.07 0.79
N PHE A 137 -13.67 -10.74 2.04
CA PHE A 137 -14.25 -11.32 3.26
C PHE A 137 -14.37 -10.25 4.35
N PRO A 138 -15.30 -9.29 4.23
CA PRO A 138 -15.44 -8.22 5.20
C PRO A 138 -15.66 -8.75 6.62
N ALA A 139 -14.70 -8.48 7.51
CA ALA A 139 -14.71 -8.94 8.90
C ALA A 139 -14.00 -7.94 9.81
N SER A 140 -13.96 -8.24 11.11
CA SER A 140 -13.13 -7.49 12.06
C SER A 140 -11.64 -7.67 11.73
N LYS A 141 -10.80 -6.73 12.14
CA LYS A 141 -9.34 -6.81 11.93
C LYS A 141 -8.73 -8.06 12.55
N LYS A 142 -9.25 -8.47 13.73
CA LYS A 142 -8.85 -9.72 14.39
C LYS A 142 -9.21 -10.94 13.55
N SER A 143 -10.45 -11.03 13.07
CA SER A 143 -10.88 -12.14 12.21
C SER A 143 -10.09 -12.17 10.89
N SER A 144 -9.85 -11.02 10.27
CA SER A 144 -9.01 -10.93 9.06
C SER A 144 -7.57 -11.41 9.32
N TYR A 145 -7.03 -11.11 10.50
CA TYR A 145 -5.72 -11.63 10.92
C TYR A 145 -5.74 -13.14 11.15
N ASP A 146 -6.77 -13.67 11.80
CA ASP A 146 -6.92 -15.12 12.05
C ASP A 146 -7.02 -15.91 10.72
N ASP A 147 -7.58 -15.28 9.68
CA ASP A 147 -7.77 -15.86 8.35
C ASP A 147 -6.70 -15.41 7.32
N ARG A 148 -5.62 -14.77 7.76
CA ARG A 148 -4.57 -14.23 6.87
C ARG A 148 -3.93 -15.26 5.95
N GLU A 149 -3.95 -16.52 6.34
CA GLU A 149 -3.42 -17.63 5.54
C GLU A 149 -4.28 -17.98 4.32
N HIS A 150 -5.48 -17.44 4.20
CA HIS A 150 -6.29 -17.57 2.97
C HIS A 150 -5.64 -16.98 1.73
N PHE A 151 -4.66 -16.11 1.89
CA PHE A 151 -3.90 -15.52 0.79
C PHE A 151 -2.52 -16.19 0.65
N PHE A 152 -1.92 -16.08 -0.55
CA PHE A 152 -0.55 -16.54 -0.82
C PHE A 152 0.48 -15.43 -0.51
N GLU A 153 0.26 -14.72 0.57
CA GLU A 153 1.14 -13.65 1.03
C GLU A 153 1.88 -14.11 2.29
N LYS A 154 2.97 -13.41 2.62
CA LYS A 154 3.70 -13.66 3.86
C LYS A 154 2.82 -13.33 5.07
N THR A 155 2.97 -14.11 6.14
CA THR A 155 2.18 -13.99 7.37
C THR A 155 3.06 -13.78 8.62
N ASP A 156 4.32 -13.37 8.43
CA ASP A 156 5.32 -13.20 9.49
C ASP A 156 5.11 -11.88 10.26
N TYR A 157 3.93 -11.73 10.85
CA TYR A 157 3.56 -10.59 11.69
C TYR A 157 2.51 -11.02 12.72
N SER A 158 2.50 -10.35 13.85
CA SER A 158 1.56 -10.58 14.94
C SER A 158 0.30 -9.72 14.79
N LEU A 159 -0.74 -10.02 15.58
CA LEU A 159 -1.94 -9.17 15.67
C LEU A 159 -1.60 -7.76 16.19
N ASP A 160 -0.64 -7.67 17.11
CA ASP A 160 -0.17 -6.40 17.65
C ASP A 160 0.52 -5.55 16.55
N ASP A 161 1.27 -6.19 15.65
CA ASP A 161 1.85 -5.53 14.49
C ASP A 161 0.76 -4.95 13.56
N VAL A 162 -0.37 -5.65 13.41
CA VAL A 162 -1.52 -5.14 12.64
C VAL A 162 -2.04 -3.85 13.26
N TYR A 163 -2.23 -3.80 14.58
CA TYR A 163 -2.71 -2.57 15.24
C TYR A 163 -1.68 -1.44 15.21
N ARG A 164 -0.40 -1.75 15.38
CA ARG A 164 0.68 -0.75 15.24
C ARG A 164 0.76 -0.21 13.81
N CYS A 165 0.54 -1.08 12.82
CA CYS A 165 0.48 -0.68 11.42
C CYS A 165 -0.66 0.30 11.13
N LEU A 166 -1.81 0.19 11.81
CA LEU A 166 -2.88 1.18 11.66
C LEU A 166 -2.42 2.59 12.07
N SER A 167 -1.69 2.71 13.18
CA SER A 167 -1.13 3.99 13.63
C SER A 167 -0.08 4.52 12.65
N PHE A 168 0.72 3.64 12.06
CA PHE A 168 1.65 4.01 11.00
C PHE A 168 0.92 4.53 9.75
N LEU A 169 -0.16 3.88 9.33
CA LEU A 169 -0.96 4.28 8.18
C LEU A 169 -1.66 5.63 8.42
N ASP A 170 -2.21 5.83 9.61
CA ASP A 170 -2.84 7.08 10.01
C ASP A 170 -1.87 8.26 9.93
N LYS A 171 -0.65 8.10 10.45
CA LYS A 171 0.41 9.09 10.35
C LYS A 171 0.75 9.48 8.90
N HIS A 172 0.52 8.60 7.95
CA HIS A 172 0.83 8.83 6.53
C HIS A 172 -0.42 9.01 5.66
N LYS A 173 -1.61 9.16 6.26
CA LYS A 173 -2.91 9.24 5.59
C LYS A 173 -2.93 10.26 4.45
N GLU A 174 -2.55 11.49 4.73
CA GLU A 174 -2.56 12.57 3.74
C GLU A 174 -1.62 12.30 2.56
N ASN A 175 -0.39 11.87 2.87
CA ASN A 175 0.59 11.54 1.84
C ASN A 175 0.14 10.36 0.97
N LEU A 176 -0.58 9.39 1.55
CA LEU A 176 -1.14 8.26 0.83
C LEU A 176 -2.26 8.71 -0.11
N GLN A 177 -3.13 9.61 0.33
CA GLN A 177 -4.18 10.18 -0.51
C GLN A 177 -3.60 10.92 -1.72
N ILE A 178 -2.59 11.77 -1.52
CA ILE A 178 -1.88 12.47 -2.60
C ILE A 178 -1.24 11.45 -3.57
N TRP A 179 -0.54 10.45 -3.03
CA TRP A 179 0.07 9.38 -3.83
C TRP A 179 -0.93 8.65 -4.70
N LEU A 180 -2.08 8.26 -4.13
CA LEU A 180 -3.15 7.59 -4.86
C LEU A 180 -3.75 8.47 -5.96
N ASN A 181 -3.97 9.76 -5.67
CA ASN A 181 -4.46 10.72 -6.67
C ASN A 181 -3.53 10.81 -7.87
N ASP A 182 -2.23 10.92 -7.64
CA ASP A 182 -1.23 11.02 -8.71
C ASP A 182 -1.22 9.74 -9.57
N HIS A 183 -1.24 8.56 -8.94
CA HIS A 183 -1.25 7.29 -9.67
C HIS A 183 -2.56 7.02 -10.42
N ILE A 184 -3.69 7.41 -9.86
CA ILE A 184 -4.99 7.31 -10.55
C ILE A 184 -4.99 8.23 -11.76
N LYS A 185 -4.50 9.47 -11.61
CA LYS A 185 -4.39 10.42 -12.71
C LYS A 185 -3.47 9.91 -13.83
N GLU A 186 -2.31 9.33 -13.45
CA GLU A 186 -1.34 8.81 -14.42
C GLU A 186 -1.82 7.56 -15.15
N ASN A 187 -2.45 6.61 -14.44
CA ASN A 187 -2.75 5.30 -14.99
C ASN A 187 -4.14 5.22 -15.65
N TYR A 188 -5.12 5.97 -15.11
CA TYR A 188 -6.52 5.85 -15.52
C TYR A 188 -7.11 7.17 -16.04
N GLY A 189 -6.39 8.27 -15.87
CA GLY A 189 -6.95 9.61 -16.05
C GLY A 189 -7.86 9.98 -14.87
N ARG A 190 -8.02 11.28 -14.61
CA ARG A 190 -8.93 11.80 -13.58
C ARG A 190 -9.69 12.98 -14.13
N ASP A 191 -10.99 12.90 -14.10
CA ASP A 191 -11.87 13.98 -14.52
C ASP A 191 -12.47 14.68 -13.28
N THR A 192 -11.98 15.86 -12.99
CA THR A 192 -12.45 16.72 -11.89
C THR A 192 -13.35 17.88 -12.38
N SER A 193 -13.89 17.78 -13.59
CA SER A 193 -14.85 18.77 -14.12
C SER A 193 -16.12 18.85 -13.27
N LEU A 194 -16.47 17.74 -12.63
CA LEU A 194 -17.55 17.61 -11.64
C LEU A 194 -17.03 16.85 -10.42
N ILE A 195 -17.29 17.37 -9.23
CA ILE A 195 -16.91 16.75 -7.97
C ILE A 195 -18.18 16.47 -7.17
N TYR A 196 -18.33 15.22 -6.75
CA TYR A 196 -19.38 14.80 -5.82
C TYR A 196 -18.85 14.85 -4.39
N TYR A 197 -19.70 15.29 -3.47
CA TYR A 197 -19.43 15.27 -2.04
C TYR A 197 -20.55 14.51 -1.34
N ASP A 198 -20.16 13.51 -0.53
CA ASP A 198 -21.08 12.73 0.29
C ASP A 198 -20.61 12.66 1.74
N VAL A 199 -21.57 12.61 2.66
CA VAL A 199 -21.31 12.43 4.08
C VAL A 199 -21.94 11.12 4.54
N THR A 200 -21.09 10.23 5.06
CA THR A 200 -21.48 8.93 5.60
C THR A 200 -21.29 8.92 7.11
N ASN A 201 -22.27 8.41 7.85
CA ASN A 201 -22.19 8.20 9.29
C ASN A 201 -21.77 6.77 9.61
N TYR A 202 -20.74 6.63 10.44
CA TYR A 202 -20.34 5.34 11.03
C TYR A 202 -20.86 5.28 12.45
N TYR A 203 -21.65 4.25 12.76
CA TYR A 203 -22.23 4.02 14.08
C TYR A 203 -21.36 3.05 14.86
N PHE A 204 -21.24 3.31 16.16
CA PHE A 204 -20.48 2.48 17.07
C PHE A 204 -21.41 1.91 18.15
N GLU A 205 -21.38 0.60 18.32
CA GLU A 205 -22.16 -0.11 19.34
C GLU A 205 -21.52 0.06 20.73
N THR A 206 -21.48 1.30 21.21
CA THR A 206 -21.00 1.69 22.54
C THR A 206 -21.80 2.87 23.03
N ASP A 207 -21.93 2.99 24.33
CA ASP A 207 -22.49 4.19 24.97
C ASP A 207 -21.41 5.22 25.38
N GLU A 208 -20.15 4.81 25.34
CA GLU A 208 -19.02 5.67 25.64
C GLU A 208 -18.80 6.70 24.54
N GLN A 209 -18.62 7.95 24.95
CA GLN A 209 -18.28 9.05 24.06
C GLN A 209 -16.84 9.48 24.29
N THR A 210 -16.18 9.89 23.21
CA THR A 210 -14.86 10.51 23.26
C THR A 210 -14.93 11.88 22.57
N ASP A 211 -13.83 12.60 22.51
CA ASP A 211 -13.77 13.86 21.77
C ASP A 211 -14.10 13.71 20.28
N PHE A 212 -13.90 12.53 19.72
CA PHE A 212 -14.14 12.21 18.32
C PHE A 212 -15.42 11.41 18.09
N LEU A 213 -15.71 10.46 18.97
CA LEU A 213 -16.90 9.61 18.92
C LEU A 213 -18.01 10.24 19.76
N ARG A 214 -18.99 10.90 19.12
CA ARG A 214 -20.06 11.64 19.79
C ARG A 214 -21.45 11.22 19.32
N LYS A 215 -22.42 11.37 20.20
CA LYS A 215 -23.84 11.27 19.84
C LYS A 215 -24.21 12.52 19.05
N GLY A 216 -24.79 12.33 17.87
CA GLY A 216 -25.16 13.44 16.99
C GLY A 216 -26.36 13.11 16.13
N VAL A 217 -26.80 14.10 15.35
CA VAL A 217 -27.89 13.92 14.39
C VAL A 217 -27.46 13.00 13.28
N SER A 218 -28.17 11.90 13.11
CA SER A 218 -27.91 10.96 12.02
C SER A 218 -29.15 10.78 11.15
N LYS A 219 -28.97 10.48 9.89
CA LYS A 219 -30.08 10.20 8.94
C LYS A 219 -30.99 9.07 9.43
N GLU A 220 -30.45 8.14 10.21
CA GLU A 220 -31.17 6.97 10.72
C GLU A 220 -31.71 7.15 12.14
N HIS A 221 -31.50 8.32 12.76
CA HIS A 221 -31.95 8.66 14.14
C HIS A 221 -31.55 7.63 15.20
N ARG A 222 -30.39 6.96 15.03
CA ARG A 222 -29.89 6.01 16.02
C ARG A 222 -29.30 6.73 17.22
N PRO A 223 -29.48 6.19 18.44
CA PRO A 223 -28.95 6.80 19.66
C PRO A 223 -27.44 6.59 19.85
N ASN A 224 -26.81 5.77 18.99
CA ASN A 224 -25.41 5.40 19.10
C ASN A 224 -24.48 6.57 18.74
N PRO A 225 -23.30 6.65 19.38
CA PRO A 225 -22.26 7.58 18.96
C PRO A 225 -21.82 7.32 17.52
N ILE A 226 -21.51 8.40 16.80
CA ILE A 226 -21.14 8.38 15.40
C ILE A 226 -19.80 9.05 15.14
N VAL A 227 -19.18 8.67 14.04
CA VAL A 227 -18.11 9.42 13.34
C VAL A 227 -18.63 9.69 11.94
N GLN A 228 -18.45 10.90 11.47
CA GLN A 228 -18.84 11.28 10.11
C GLN A 228 -17.64 11.25 9.19
N MET A 229 -17.83 10.75 7.97
CA MET A 229 -16.83 10.80 6.92
C MET A 229 -17.35 11.64 5.75
N GLY A 230 -16.68 12.73 5.45
CA GLY A 230 -16.87 13.46 4.20
C GLY A 230 -15.99 12.85 3.11
N LEU A 231 -16.58 12.46 2.00
CA LEU A 231 -15.90 11.85 0.85
C LEU A 231 -16.07 12.72 -0.39
N PHE A 232 -14.97 13.08 -1.02
CA PHE A 232 -14.96 13.71 -2.34
C PHE A 232 -14.65 12.68 -3.41
N MET A 233 -15.44 12.69 -4.48
CA MET A 233 -15.29 11.79 -5.64
C MET A 233 -15.24 12.62 -6.93
N ASP A 234 -14.53 12.12 -7.92
CA ASP A 234 -14.49 12.71 -9.25
C ASP A 234 -15.75 12.38 -10.07
N ASN A 235 -15.79 12.87 -11.31
CA ASN A 235 -16.91 12.65 -12.24
C ASN A 235 -17.19 11.16 -12.54
N GLN A 236 -16.20 10.30 -12.35
CA GLN A 236 -16.32 8.84 -12.54
C GLN A 236 -16.68 8.11 -11.24
N GLY A 237 -16.89 8.81 -10.14
CA GLY A 237 -17.16 8.25 -8.82
C GLY A 237 -15.92 7.66 -8.12
N ILE A 238 -14.70 7.99 -8.59
CA ILE A 238 -13.48 7.53 -7.97
C ILE A 238 -13.11 8.49 -6.82
N PRO A 239 -12.85 7.97 -5.61
CA PRO A 239 -12.47 8.80 -4.47
C PRO A 239 -11.25 9.69 -4.76
N ILE A 240 -11.35 10.97 -4.38
CA ILE A 240 -10.25 11.94 -4.41
C ILE A 240 -9.61 12.04 -3.04
N THR A 241 -10.42 12.36 -2.05
CA THR A 241 -9.99 12.51 -0.65
C THR A 241 -11.16 12.28 0.28
N TYR A 242 -10.84 11.98 1.53
CA TYR A 242 -11.82 11.91 2.60
C TYR A 242 -11.28 12.57 3.85
N GLU A 243 -12.19 13.02 4.70
CA GLU A 243 -11.86 13.47 6.05
C GLU A 243 -12.89 12.93 7.05
N LEU A 244 -12.43 12.70 8.27
CA LEU A 244 -13.27 12.23 9.35
C LEU A 244 -13.58 13.38 10.31
N PHE A 245 -14.83 13.47 10.72
CA PHE A 245 -15.31 14.49 11.64
C PHE A 245 -15.93 13.83 12.88
N PRO A 246 -15.84 14.50 14.06
CA PRO A 246 -16.60 14.07 15.22
C PRO A 246 -18.09 13.99 14.90
N GLY A 247 -18.80 13.13 15.60
CA GLY A 247 -20.25 13.13 15.58
C GLY A 247 -20.79 14.48 16.08
N ASN A 248 -21.81 14.99 15.39
CA ASN A 248 -22.37 16.33 15.67
C ASN A 248 -23.89 16.25 15.81
#